data_73046d6671f151ae605086b88b0394f5
#
_entry.id   73046d6671f151ae605086b88b0394f5
#
_cell.length_a   1.000
_cell.length_b   1.000
_cell.length_c   1.000
_cell.angle_alpha   90.00
_cell.angle_beta   90.00
_cell.angle_gamma   90.00
#
_symmetry.space_group_name_H-M   'P 1'
#
loop_
_entity.id
_entity.type
_entity.pdbx_description
1 polymer ?
#
loop_
_entity_poly.entity_id
_entity_poly.type
_entity_poly.pdbx_seq_one_letter_code
_entity_poly.pdbx_strand_id
1 'polypeptide(L)'
;MRILIVSDAWSPQVNGVVRTLKTTIEHLRSQGEEVEVIEPGLFRTVPCPTYPEIRLSWRPSRLVMQRIASFSPDVVHIATEGPLGLAARRAALHLDIPLTTAYHTRFPEYVKARFGIPLSWTYAYLRWFHNAARITLVPTQVVRSDLVARGFTRLAIWSRGVDSRVFFPRQGQRLEGDPPIFLYVGRVAVEKNIDAFLKLDLPGTKWVVGEGPELERIRREHPQVRFLGVLSQDRLAEVYSGADVFVFPSRTDTFGLVLIEALACGCPVAAYPVTGPVDVIGDAPAGVLDEDLRAACLAALRIPRQNAVAHARQFTWQRATSQFLLHLQQAAEKPAPTGVEA
;
A
#
# COMPACT_ATOMS: atom_id res chain seq x y z
N MET A 1 -15.37 0.73 -20.05
CA MET A 1 -15.76 2.02 -19.46
C MET A 1 -14.62 3.02 -19.51
N ARG A 2 -14.92 4.30 -19.39
CA ARG A 2 -13.92 5.39 -19.34
C ARG A 2 -13.63 5.75 -17.90
N ILE A 3 -12.43 5.42 -17.45
CA ILE A 3 -12.02 5.54 -16.05
C ILE A 3 -10.98 6.64 -15.94
N LEU A 4 -11.22 7.66 -15.11
CA LEU A 4 -10.22 8.66 -14.79
C LEU A 4 -9.64 8.40 -13.40
N ILE A 5 -8.32 8.18 -13.31
CA ILE A 5 -7.62 7.98 -12.05
C ILE A 5 -6.82 9.23 -11.71
N VAL A 6 -6.97 9.73 -10.47
CA VAL A 6 -6.28 10.93 -10.00
C VAL A 6 -5.43 10.59 -8.77
N SER A 7 -4.15 10.94 -8.81
CA SER A 7 -3.22 10.65 -7.72
C SER A 7 -2.16 11.73 -7.55
N ASP A 8 -1.91 12.18 -6.33
CA ASP A 8 -0.75 13.01 -5.95
C ASP A 8 0.53 12.16 -5.79
N ALA A 9 0.37 10.83 -5.60
CA ALA A 9 1.48 9.88 -5.54
C ALA A 9 1.69 9.24 -6.91
N TRP A 10 2.82 9.57 -7.57
CA TRP A 10 3.18 9.05 -8.89
C TRP A 10 4.70 8.98 -9.08
N SER A 11 5.16 8.44 -10.23
CA SER A 11 6.59 8.45 -10.58
C SER A 11 7.20 9.86 -10.47
N PRO A 12 8.45 9.99 -10.03
CA PRO A 12 9.44 8.93 -9.76
C PRO A 12 9.37 8.28 -8.36
N GLN A 13 8.33 8.53 -7.57
CA GLN A 13 8.19 7.93 -6.25
C GLN A 13 8.09 6.40 -6.33
N VAL A 14 8.86 5.71 -5.48
CA VAL A 14 8.81 4.26 -5.33
C VAL A 14 8.10 3.92 -4.02
N ASN A 15 6.81 3.65 -4.10
CA ASN A 15 6.00 3.28 -2.95
C ASN A 15 4.83 2.36 -3.35
N GLY A 16 4.17 1.77 -2.35
CA GLY A 16 3.09 0.80 -2.56
C GLY A 16 1.87 1.37 -3.29
N VAL A 17 1.58 2.67 -3.14
CA VAL A 17 0.44 3.32 -3.83
C VAL A 17 0.71 3.41 -5.33
N VAL A 18 1.87 3.97 -5.70
CA VAL A 18 2.28 4.10 -7.12
C VAL A 18 2.30 2.74 -7.80
N ARG A 19 2.88 1.73 -7.14
CA ARG A 19 2.93 0.37 -7.68
C ARG A 19 1.55 -0.23 -7.87
N THR A 20 0.68 -0.11 -6.87
CA THR A 20 -0.70 -0.59 -6.95
C THR A 20 -1.44 0.04 -8.11
N LEU A 21 -1.37 1.38 -8.24
CA LEU A 21 -2.08 2.09 -9.31
C LEU A 21 -1.56 1.72 -10.69
N LYS A 22 -0.24 1.71 -10.91
CA LYS A 22 0.34 1.35 -12.20
C LYS A 22 -0.06 -0.05 -12.64
N THR A 23 0.10 -1.04 -11.77
CA THR A 23 -0.25 -2.42 -12.08
C THR A 23 -1.75 -2.58 -12.34
N THR A 24 -2.59 -1.92 -11.54
CA THR A 24 -4.05 -1.93 -11.75
C THR A 24 -4.42 -1.31 -13.09
N ILE A 25 -3.82 -0.17 -13.47
CA ILE A 25 -4.05 0.51 -14.74
C ILE A 25 -3.63 -0.37 -15.94
N GLU A 26 -2.47 -1.02 -15.86
CA GLU A 26 -1.99 -1.94 -16.88
C GLU A 26 -2.99 -3.10 -17.10
N HIS A 27 -3.50 -3.69 -16.02
CA HIS A 27 -4.49 -4.76 -16.10
C HIS A 27 -5.85 -4.26 -16.63
N LEU A 28 -6.32 -3.08 -16.21
CA LEU A 28 -7.56 -2.48 -16.74
C LEU A 28 -7.47 -2.25 -18.26
N ARG A 29 -6.36 -1.66 -18.72
CA ARG A 29 -6.12 -1.44 -20.15
C ARG A 29 -6.04 -2.74 -20.94
N SER A 30 -5.43 -3.78 -20.38
CA SER A 30 -5.38 -5.12 -20.98
C SER A 30 -6.76 -5.79 -21.09
N GLN A 31 -7.71 -5.38 -20.26
CA GLN A 31 -9.12 -5.82 -20.30
C GLN A 31 -10.00 -4.95 -21.21
N GLY A 32 -9.41 -3.98 -21.93
CA GLY A 32 -10.13 -3.11 -22.85
C GLY A 32 -10.74 -1.86 -22.23
N GLU A 33 -10.41 -1.54 -20.98
CA GLU A 33 -10.89 -0.32 -20.35
C GLU A 33 -10.09 0.90 -20.82
N GLU A 34 -10.76 2.02 -21.04
CA GLU A 34 -10.13 3.30 -21.39
C GLU A 34 -9.76 4.03 -20.10
N VAL A 35 -8.45 4.14 -19.82
CA VAL A 35 -7.97 4.73 -18.57
C VAL A 35 -7.08 5.93 -18.82
N GLU A 36 -7.49 7.11 -18.32
CA GLU A 36 -6.68 8.33 -18.24
C GLU A 36 -6.19 8.53 -16.80
N VAL A 37 -5.01 9.17 -16.66
CA VAL A 37 -4.41 9.44 -15.35
C VAL A 37 -4.09 10.93 -15.24
N ILE A 38 -4.52 11.53 -14.12
CA ILE A 38 -4.08 12.88 -13.72
C ILE A 38 -3.10 12.73 -12.57
N GLU A 39 -1.86 13.18 -12.79
CA GLU A 39 -0.74 12.99 -11.87
C GLU A 39 0.13 14.26 -11.80
N PRO A 40 1.06 14.39 -10.83
CA PRO A 40 1.80 15.64 -10.57
C PRO A 40 2.67 16.14 -11.74
N GLY A 41 3.17 15.25 -12.61
CA GLY A 41 4.03 15.62 -13.76
C GLY A 41 3.30 16.50 -14.79
N LEU A 42 1.96 16.54 -14.76
CA LEU A 42 1.17 17.41 -15.63
C LEU A 42 1.11 18.87 -15.14
N PHE A 43 1.68 19.16 -13.95
CA PHE A 43 1.52 20.43 -13.26
C PHE A 43 2.85 21.05 -12.84
N ARG A 44 2.85 22.33 -12.55
CA ARG A 44 3.90 22.93 -11.72
C ARG A 44 3.76 22.39 -10.29
N THR A 45 4.86 21.97 -9.69
CA THR A 45 4.85 21.34 -8.37
C THR A 45 5.79 22.04 -7.40
N VAL A 46 5.47 21.93 -6.11
CA VAL A 46 6.35 22.31 -4.99
C VAL A 46 6.68 21.07 -4.17
N PRO A 47 7.85 20.98 -3.54
CA PRO A 47 8.17 19.87 -2.66
C PRO A 47 7.29 19.90 -1.41
N CYS A 48 6.88 18.73 -0.93
CA CYS A 48 6.25 18.61 0.38
C CYS A 48 7.28 18.92 1.48
N PRO A 49 6.97 19.76 2.48
CA PRO A 49 7.96 20.25 3.45
C PRO A 49 8.75 19.18 4.20
N THR A 50 8.15 18.01 4.44
CA THR A 50 8.79 16.90 5.19
C THR A 50 9.19 15.72 4.31
N TYR A 51 8.78 15.73 3.05
CA TYR A 51 9.06 14.70 2.05
C TYR A 51 9.31 15.38 0.70
N PRO A 52 10.50 15.93 0.46
CA PRO A 52 10.81 16.66 -0.77
C PRO A 52 10.60 15.85 -2.06
N GLU A 53 10.69 14.52 -1.93
CA GLU A 53 10.40 13.57 -2.99
C GLU A 53 8.92 13.52 -3.39
N ILE A 54 8.02 13.94 -2.48
CA ILE A 54 6.59 14.09 -2.78
C ILE A 54 6.36 15.49 -3.37
N ARG A 55 5.89 15.52 -4.59
CA ARG A 55 5.66 16.76 -5.34
C ARG A 55 4.18 17.12 -5.29
N LEU A 56 3.85 18.25 -4.66
CA LEU A 56 2.48 18.76 -4.55
C LEU A 56 2.17 19.71 -5.71
N SER A 57 1.08 19.45 -6.43
CA SER A 57 0.66 20.24 -7.57
C SER A 57 0.15 21.63 -7.17
N TRP A 58 0.66 22.67 -7.84
CA TRP A 58 0.31 24.06 -7.55
C TRP A 58 -0.92 24.49 -8.35
N ARG A 59 -2.00 24.93 -7.65
CA ARG A 59 -3.26 25.42 -8.25
C ARG A 59 -3.84 24.50 -9.36
N PRO A 60 -4.05 23.19 -9.11
CA PRO A 60 -4.40 22.26 -10.16
C PRO A 60 -5.86 22.38 -10.66
N SER A 61 -6.74 23.06 -9.94
CA SER A 61 -8.19 23.00 -10.10
C SER A 61 -8.69 23.26 -11.52
N ARG A 62 -8.14 24.27 -12.22
CA ARG A 62 -8.59 24.62 -13.58
C ARG A 62 -8.25 23.51 -14.59
N LEU A 63 -7.01 23.02 -14.58
CA LEU A 63 -6.58 21.98 -15.51
C LEU A 63 -7.26 20.63 -15.22
N VAL A 64 -7.42 20.29 -13.95
CA VAL A 64 -8.15 19.08 -13.54
C VAL A 64 -9.60 19.14 -14.04
N MET A 65 -10.31 20.26 -13.86
CA MET A 65 -11.68 20.46 -14.38
C MET A 65 -11.73 20.29 -15.91
N GLN A 66 -10.81 20.92 -16.63
CA GLN A 66 -10.74 20.82 -18.09
C GLN A 66 -10.49 19.38 -18.57
N ARG A 67 -9.57 18.66 -17.90
CA ARG A 67 -9.27 17.27 -18.23
C ARG A 67 -10.45 16.35 -17.98
N ILE A 68 -11.13 16.48 -16.84
CA ILE A 68 -12.32 15.71 -16.52
C ILE A 68 -13.43 15.97 -17.54
N ALA A 69 -13.69 17.24 -17.88
CA ALA A 69 -14.72 17.62 -18.85
C ALA A 69 -14.40 17.10 -20.26
N SER A 70 -13.14 17.20 -20.71
CA SER A 70 -12.74 16.74 -22.05
C SER A 70 -12.69 15.22 -22.18
N PHE A 71 -12.26 14.51 -21.14
CA PHE A 71 -12.25 13.07 -21.14
C PHE A 71 -13.65 12.45 -20.94
N SER A 72 -14.58 13.18 -20.30
CA SER A 72 -15.95 12.71 -20.02
C SER A 72 -15.98 11.28 -19.45
N PRO A 73 -15.37 11.02 -18.27
CA PRO A 73 -15.28 9.69 -17.71
C PRO A 73 -16.62 9.19 -17.18
N ASP A 74 -16.84 7.87 -17.22
CA ASP A 74 -17.97 7.22 -16.54
C ASP A 74 -17.83 7.27 -15.03
N VAL A 75 -16.58 7.29 -14.54
CA VAL A 75 -16.23 7.35 -13.11
C VAL A 75 -14.87 8.02 -12.90
N VAL A 76 -14.77 8.81 -11.84
CA VAL A 76 -13.51 9.37 -11.35
C VAL A 76 -13.08 8.61 -10.10
N HIS A 77 -11.88 8.03 -10.13
CA HIS A 77 -11.26 7.40 -8.96
C HIS A 77 -10.15 8.30 -8.40
N ILE A 78 -10.27 8.71 -7.14
CA ILE A 78 -9.26 9.52 -6.46
C ILE A 78 -8.48 8.63 -5.49
N ALA A 79 -7.20 8.45 -5.78
CA ALA A 79 -6.32 7.57 -5.01
C ALA A 79 -5.65 8.25 -3.81
N THR A 80 -5.60 9.59 -3.77
CA THR A 80 -4.93 10.35 -2.71
C THR A 80 -5.68 11.62 -2.35
N GLU A 81 -5.51 12.08 -1.11
CA GLU A 81 -6.26 13.19 -0.52
C GLU A 81 -5.55 14.56 -0.64
N GLY A 82 -4.53 14.63 -1.49
CA GLY A 82 -3.73 15.83 -1.71
C GLY A 82 -4.37 16.87 -2.64
N PRO A 83 -3.60 17.85 -3.13
CA PRO A 83 -4.12 18.94 -3.98
C PRO A 83 -4.83 18.48 -5.25
N LEU A 84 -4.32 17.41 -5.92
CA LEU A 84 -4.98 16.83 -7.09
C LEU A 84 -6.29 16.15 -6.70
N GLY A 85 -6.27 15.36 -5.62
CA GLY A 85 -7.47 14.70 -5.11
C GLY A 85 -8.56 15.69 -4.73
N LEU A 86 -8.23 16.80 -4.05
CA LEU A 86 -9.17 17.87 -3.72
C LEU A 86 -9.75 18.55 -4.97
N ALA A 87 -8.91 18.82 -5.97
CA ALA A 87 -9.35 19.42 -7.23
C ALA A 87 -10.30 18.49 -7.99
N ALA A 88 -9.95 17.20 -8.08
CA ALA A 88 -10.76 16.20 -8.75
C ALA A 88 -12.11 15.96 -8.02
N ARG A 89 -12.09 15.91 -6.68
CA ARG A 89 -13.32 15.81 -5.88
C ARG A 89 -14.28 16.95 -6.18
N ARG A 90 -13.78 18.19 -6.20
CA ARG A 90 -14.61 19.38 -6.51
C ARG A 90 -15.15 19.31 -7.94
N ALA A 91 -14.32 18.93 -8.90
CA ALA A 91 -14.70 18.86 -10.31
C ALA A 91 -15.74 17.74 -10.55
N ALA A 92 -15.54 16.54 -10.02
CA ALA A 92 -16.45 15.42 -10.18
C ALA A 92 -17.83 15.74 -9.57
N LEU A 93 -17.86 16.32 -8.37
CA LEU A 93 -19.12 16.74 -7.71
C LEU A 93 -19.83 17.87 -8.48
N HIS A 94 -19.08 18.82 -9.06
CA HIS A 94 -19.65 19.90 -9.85
C HIS A 94 -20.25 19.42 -11.19
N LEU A 95 -19.62 18.41 -11.80
CA LEU A 95 -20.04 17.83 -13.09
C LEU A 95 -21.01 16.65 -12.93
N ASP A 96 -21.42 16.34 -11.70
CA ASP A 96 -22.26 15.17 -11.36
C ASP A 96 -21.72 13.84 -11.89
N ILE A 97 -20.37 13.68 -11.89
CA ILE A 97 -19.70 12.47 -12.31
C ILE A 97 -19.52 11.55 -11.09
N PRO A 98 -19.83 10.23 -11.22
CA PRO A 98 -19.62 9.27 -10.16
C PRO A 98 -18.19 9.30 -9.62
N LEU A 99 -18.04 9.34 -8.29
CA LEU A 99 -16.77 9.46 -7.61
C LEU A 99 -16.51 8.27 -6.72
N THR A 100 -15.34 7.67 -6.84
CA THR A 100 -14.78 6.71 -5.89
C THR A 100 -13.46 7.22 -5.32
N THR A 101 -13.11 6.77 -4.12
CA THR A 101 -11.85 7.10 -3.47
C THR A 101 -11.15 5.86 -2.94
N ALA A 102 -9.87 5.95 -2.56
CA ALA A 102 -9.16 4.87 -1.89
C ALA A 102 -8.42 5.37 -0.65
N TYR A 103 -8.48 4.61 0.43
CA TYR A 103 -7.72 4.84 1.65
C TYR A 103 -6.47 3.94 1.62
N HIS A 104 -5.34 4.50 1.21
CA HIS A 104 -4.11 3.73 1.04
C HIS A 104 -3.18 3.77 2.26
N THR A 105 -3.22 4.86 3.03
CA THR A 105 -2.22 5.13 4.07
C THR A 105 -2.91 5.64 5.33
N ARG A 106 -2.42 5.25 6.50
CA ARG A 106 -2.82 5.82 7.79
C ARG A 106 -2.25 7.24 7.96
N PHE A 107 -2.65 8.11 7.04
CA PHE A 107 -2.20 9.50 6.99
C PHE A 107 -2.35 10.25 8.33
N PRO A 108 -3.46 10.11 9.09
CA PRO A 108 -3.60 10.77 10.38
C PRO A 108 -2.51 10.43 11.39
N GLU A 109 -2.10 9.16 11.45
CA GLU A 109 -1.04 8.69 12.34
C GLU A 109 0.30 9.30 11.98
N TYR A 110 0.60 9.41 10.69
CA TYR A 110 1.83 10.05 10.20
C TYR A 110 1.87 11.54 10.49
N VAL A 111 0.76 12.24 10.28
CA VAL A 111 0.61 13.68 10.57
C VAL A 111 0.75 13.92 12.07
N LYS A 112 0.13 13.09 12.92
CA LYS A 112 0.27 13.19 14.37
C LYS A 112 1.72 12.96 14.82
N ALA A 113 2.36 11.90 14.33
CA ALA A 113 3.74 11.56 14.72
C ALA A 113 4.75 12.65 14.36
N ARG A 114 4.51 13.41 13.28
CA ARG A 114 5.44 14.42 12.77
C ARG A 114 5.14 15.85 13.20
N PHE A 115 3.87 16.19 13.21
CA PHE A 115 3.43 17.60 13.44
C PHE A 115 2.66 17.78 14.73
N GLY A 116 2.40 16.70 15.48
CA GLY A 116 1.61 16.75 16.71
C GLY A 116 0.12 17.09 16.50
N ILE A 117 -0.36 17.13 15.25
CA ILE A 117 -1.75 17.48 14.95
C ILE A 117 -2.68 16.39 15.50
N PRO A 118 -3.75 16.76 16.22
CA PRO A 118 -4.68 15.79 16.78
C PRO A 118 -5.31 14.87 15.74
N LEU A 119 -5.38 13.57 16.03
CA LEU A 119 -6.00 12.58 15.14
C LEU A 119 -7.44 12.92 14.78
N SER A 120 -8.20 13.53 15.72
CA SER A 120 -9.60 13.92 15.50
C SER A 120 -9.77 14.89 14.33
N TRP A 121 -8.86 15.83 14.14
CA TRP A 121 -8.92 16.82 13.05
C TRP A 121 -8.58 16.18 11.70
N THR A 122 -7.52 15.39 11.65
CA THR A 122 -7.12 14.71 10.42
C THR A 122 -8.14 13.67 9.99
N TYR A 123 -8.72 12.91 10.93
CA TYR A 123 -9.82 11.99 10.60
C TYR A 123 -11.12 12.72 10.21
N ALA A 124 -11.42 13.90 10.79
CA ALA A 124 -12.56 14.71 10.37
C ALA A 124 -12.41 15.17 8.90
N TYR A 125 -11.21 15.62 8.52
CA TYR A 125 -10.88 15.97 7.13
C TYR A 125 -11.03 14.76 6.20
N LEU A 126 -10.44 13.62 6.52
CA LEU A 126 -10.53 12.41 5.68
C LEU A 126 -11.96 11.90 5.56
N ARG A 127 -12.72 11.89 6.66
CA ARG A 127 -14.13 11.52 6.63
C ARG A 127 -14.95 12.45 5.71
N TRP A 128 -14.75 13.77 5.81
CA TRP A 128 -15.37 14.73 4.89
C TRP A 128 -14.97 14.48 3.43
N PHE A 129 -13.71 14.15 3.19
CA PHE A 129 -13.18 13.89 1.86
C PHE A 129 -13.80 12.61 1.26
N HIS A 130 -13.73 11.50 1.97
CA HIS A 130 -14.14 10.19 1.48
C HIS A 130 -15.65 9.97 1.47
N ASN A 131 -16.38 10.50 2.45
CA ASN A 131 -17.83 10.34 2.51
C ASN A 131 -18.60 11.06 1.38
N ALA A 132 -17.94 11.87 0.57
CA ALA A 132 -18.52 12.39 -0.66
C ALA A 132 -18.53 11.39 -1.81
N ALA A 133 -17.68 10.34 -1.75
CA ALA A 133 -17.61 9.32 -2.76
C ALA A 133 -18.79 8.34 -2.68
N ARG A 134 -19.16 7.75 -3.82
CA ARG A 134 -20.15 6.67 -3.86
C ARG A 134 -19.63 5.42 -3.20
N ILE A 135 -18.33 5.13 -3.37
CA ILE A 135 -17.62 4.02 -2.72
C ILE A 135 -16.21 4.49 -2.35
N THR A 136 -15.79 4.18 -1.11
CA THR A 136 -14.39 4.33 -0.68
C THR A 136 -13.75 2.96 -0.56
N LEU A 137 -12.67 2.74 -1.30
CA LEU A 137 -11.95 1.47 -1.34
C LEU A 137 -10.93 1.42 -0.21
N VAL A 138 -10.92 0.32 0.53
CA VAL A 138 -10.00 0.08 1.64
C VAL A 138 -9.28 -1.24 1.44
N PRO A 139 -8.01 -1.38 1.89
CA PRO A 139 -7.20 -2.55 1.54
C PRO A 139 -7.59 -3.82 2.29
N THR A 140 -8.14 -3.70 3.51
CA THR A 140 -8.35 -4.84 4.40
C THR A 140 -9.60 -4.69 5.24
N GLN A 141 -10.05 -5.81 5.83
CA GLN A 141 -11.23 -5.82 6.70
C GLN A 141 -10.97 -5.09 8.03
N VAL A 142 -9.77 -5.19 8.58
CA VAL A 142 -9.42 -4.48 9.83
C VAL A 142 -9.45 -2.95 9.59
N VAL A 143 -8.87 -2.47 8.47
CA VAL A 143 -8.97 -1.05 8.10
C VAL A 143 -10.42 -0.63 7.90
N ARG A 144 -11.22 -1.48 7.23
CA ARG A 144 -12.65 -1.19 7.03
C ARG A 144 -13.38 -1.01 8.36
N SER A 145 -13.19 -1.93 9.30
CA SER A 145 -13.83 -1.89 10.63
C SER A 145 -13.41 -0.64 11.43
N ASP A 146 -12.12 -0.31 11.43
CA ASP A 146 -11.59 0.90 12.09
C ASP A 146 -12.21 2.19 11.51
N LEU A 147 -12.31 2.28 10.19
CA LEU A 147 -12.89 3.46 9.53
C LEU A 147 -14.41 3.56 9.74
N VAL A 148 -15.14 2.42 9.75
CA VAL A 148 -16.57 2.41 10.10
C VAL A 148 -16.78 2.95 11.51
N ALA A 149 -15.98 2.50 12.48
CA ALA A 149 -16.05 3.00 13.86
C ALA A 149 -15.76 4.52 13.97
N ARG A 150 -15.06 5.09 12.99
CA ARG A 150 -14.76 6.53 12.88
C ARG A 150 -15.79 7.31 12.04
N GLY A 151 -16.89 6.68 11.61
CA GLY A 151 -17.97 7.32 10.87
C GLY A 151 -17.74 7.47 9.37
N PHE A 152 -16.83 6.66 8.79
CA PHE A 152 -16.74 6.54 7.34
C PHE A 152 -17.87 5.63 6.84
N THR A 153 -18.40 5.95 5.67
CA THR A 153 -19.52 5.25 5.06
C THR A 153 -19.13 4.68 3.69
N ARG A 154 -19.94 3.73 3.19
CA ARG A 154 -19.81 3.17 1.83
C ARG A 154 -18.40 2.63 1.54
N LEU A 155 -17.85 1.85 2.49
CA LEU A 155 -16.54 1.22 2.39
C LEU A 155 -16.63 -0.14 1.71
N ALA A 156 -15.77 -0.38 0.73
CA ALA A 156 -15.61 -1.67 0.05
C ALA A 156 -14.16 -2.14 0.06
N ILE A 157 -13.94 -3.46 0.10
CA ILE A 157 -12.60 -4.04 0.10
C ILE A 157 -12.02 -4.01 -1.31
N TRP A 158 -10.81 -3.49 -1.41
CA TRP A 158 -9.94 -3.62 -2.57
C TRP A 158 -8.60 -4.15 -2.12
N SER A 159 -8.40 -5.44 -2.30
CA SER A 159 -7.17 -6.15 -1.93
C SER A 159 -6.00 -5.77 -2.84
N ARG A 160 -4.85 -6.40 -2.62
CA ARG A 160 -3.64 -6.21 -3.41
C ARG A 160 -3.21 -7.54 -4.01
N GLY A 161 -2.33 -7.46 -5.01
CA GLY A 161 -1.75 -8.63 -5.64
C GLY A 161 -0.23 -8.62 -5.62
N VAL A 162 0.34 -9.76 -5.90
CA VAL A 162 1.76 -9.95 -6.17
C VAL A 162 1.94 -10.46 -7.62
N ASP A 163 2.99 -10.02 -8.29
CA ASP A 163 3.32 -10.55 -9.63
C ASP A 163 4.10 -11.87 -9.46
N SER A 164 3.39 -12.98 -9.65
CA SER A 164 3.97 -14.33 -9.54
C SER A 164 4.98 -14.66 -10.65
N ARG A 165 5.11 -13.85 -11.70
CA ARG A 165 6.15 -13.99 -12.74
C ARG A 165 7.50 -13.45 -12.25
N VAL A 166 7.47 -12.56 -11.28
CA VAL A 166 8.66 -11.93 -10.67
C VAL A 166 8.95 -12.57 -9.31
N PHE A 167 7.91 -12.62 -8.45
CA PHE A 167 8.04 -13.13 -7.08
C PHE A 167 7.59 -14.60 -7.02
N PHE A 168 8.56 -15.49 -7.03
CA PHE A 168 8.41 -16.93 -6.90
C PHE A 168 9.66 -17.53 -6.26
N PRO A 169 9.62 -18.74 -5.67
CA PRO A 169 10.78 -19.36 -5.04
C PRO A 169 11.88 -19.65 -6.05
N ARG A 170 13.06 -19.08 -5.85
CA ARG A 170 14.27 -19.34 -6.66
C ARG A 170 15.10 -20.41 -6.00
N GLN A 171 15.25 -21.55 -6.66
CA GLN A 171 15.99 -22.70 -6.13
C GLN A 171 17.50 -22.38 -6.03
N GLY A 172 18.14 -22.91 -4.98
CA GLY A 172 19.57 -22.77 -4.78
C GLY A 172 20.04 -21.38 -4.36
N GLN A 173 19.11 -20.43 -4.18
CA GLN A 173 19.47 -19.08 -3.74
C GLN A 173 19.95 -19.10 -2.29
N ARG A 174 21.18 -18.64 -2.07
CA ARG A 174 21.77 -18.46 -0.75
C ARG A 174 22.25 -17.04 -0.58
N LEU A 175 21.98 -16.45 0.56
CA LEU A 175 22.52 -15.15 0.96
C LEU A 175 23.81 -15.34 1.76
N GLU A 176 24.71 -14.37 1.66
CA GLU A 176 25.95 -14.37 2.44
C GLU A 176 25.66 -14.14 3.93
N GLY A 177 26.42 -14.81 4.80
CA GLY A 177 26.35 -14.69 6.25
C GLY A 177 25.96 -15.99 6.93
N ASP A 178 25.99 -15.97 8.25
CA ASP A 178 25.63 -17.13 9.06
C ASP A 178 24.11 -17.30 9.08
N PRO A 179 23.59 -18.49 8.76
CA PRO A 179 22.16 -18.76 8.87
C PRO A 179 21.72 -18.87 10.34
N PRO A 180 20.45 -18.62 10.65
CA PRO A 180 19.39 -18.21 9.74
C PRO A 180 19.49 -16.73 9.32
N ILE A 181 18.97 -16.40 8.12
CA ILE A 181 18.94 -15.04 7.61
C ILE A 181 17.58 -14.41 7.88
N PHE A 182 17.57 -13.33 8.68
CA PHE A 182 16.40 -12.52 8.96
C PHE A 182 16.41 -11.27 8.09
N LEU A 183 15.37 -11.09 7.29
CA LEU A 183 15.28 -10.05 6.26
C LEU A 183 14.23 -8.99 6.60
N TYR A 184 14.61 -7.73 6.52
CA TYR A 184 13.69 -6.59 6.44
C TYR A 184 13.71 -5.99 5.03
N VAL A 185 12.54 -5.66 4.49
CA VAL A 185 12.40 -4.92 3.23
C VAL A 185 11.42 -3.80 3.42
N GLY A 186 11.83 -2.58 3.10
CA GLY A 186 10.98 -1.40 3.19
C GLY A 186 11.74 -0.10 3.35
N ARG A 187 10.99 1.00 3.44
CA ARG A 187 11.57 2.31 3.73
C ARG A 187 12.22 2.30 5.12
N VAL A 188 13.44 2.81 5.21
CA VAL A 188 14.17 2.94 6.47
C VAL A 188 13.79 4.24 7.14
N ALA A 189 12.71 4.21 7.93
CA ALA A 189 12.10 5.38 8.55
C ALA A 189 11.48 5.02 9.91
N VAL A 190 11.29 6.03 10.76
CA VAL A 190 10.78 5.88 12.14
C VAL A 190 9.43 5.14 12.17
N GLU A 191 8.51 5.48 11.28
CA GLU A 191 7.18 4.88 11.19
C GLU A 191 7.20 3.38 10.84
N LYS A 192 8.32 2.86 10.31
CA LYS A 192 8.52 1.44 10.00
C LYS A 192 9.08 0.63 11.17
N ASN A 193 9.43 1.31 12.27
CA ASN A 193 9.84 0.66 13.52
C ASN A 193 10.98 -0.36 13.37
N ILE A 194 11.90 -0.08 12.43
CA ILE A 194 12.99 -1.01 12.10
C ILE A 194 13.91 -1.27 13.28
N ASP A 195 14.07 -0.31 14.19
CA ASP A 195 14.85 -0.44 15.44
C ASP A 195 14.37 -1.62 16.29
N ALA A 196 13.06 -1.89 16.31
CA ALA A 196 12.51 -3.03 17.03
C ALA A 196 13.05 -4.37 16.49
N PHE A 197 13.27 -4.49 15.19
CA PHE A 197 13.93 -5.67 14.60
C PHE A 197 15.42 -5.71 14.86
N LEU A 198 16.11 -4.58 14.67
CA LEU A 198 17.57 -4.56 14.72
C LEU A 198 18.12 -4.79 16.12
N LYS A 199 17.37 -4.42 17.17
CA LYS A 199 17.72 -4.62 18.59
C LYS A 199 17.46 -6.03 19.09
N LEU A 200 16.76 -6.88 18.32
CA LEU A 200 16.50 -8.27 18.75
C LEU A 200 17.81 -9.06 18.84
N ASP A 201 17.95 -9.84 19.88
CA ASP A 201 18.97 -10.88 19.96
C ASP A 201 18.47 -12.12 19.20
N LEU A 202 18.93 -12.26 17.96
CA LEU A 202 18.59 -13.34 17.05
C LEU A 202 19.86 -14.08 16.61
N PRO A 203 19.82 -15.40 16.46
CA PRO A 203 20.92 -16.15 15.86
C PRO A 203 21.07 -15.79 14.39
N GLY A 204 22.28 -15.90 13.85
CA GLY A 204 22.52 -15.69 12.42
C GLY A 204 22.62 -14.23 11.99
N THR A 205 22.22 -13.94 10.76
CA THR A 205 22.50 -12.64 10.12
C THR A 205 21.22 -11.85 9.84
N LYS A 206 21.26 -10.53 10.07
CA LYS A 206 20.20 -9.58 9.74
C LYS A 206 20.52 -8.85 8.45
N TRP A 207 19.52 -8.79 7.56
CA TRP A 207 19.60 -8.09 6.28
C TRP A 207 18.53 -7.03 6.17
N VAL A 208 18.90 -5.88 5.60
CA VAL A 208 18.02 -4.73 5.38
C VAL A 208 18.08 -4.30 3.92
N VAL A 209 16.92 -4.28 3.26
CA VAL A 209 16.75 -3.79 1.90
C VAL A 209 15.86 -2.56 1.93
N GLY A 210 16.34 -1.48 1.32
CA GLY A 210 15.64 -0.22 1.19
C GLY A 210 16.46 0.97 1.63
N GLU A 211 15.88 2.13 1.47
CA GLU A 211 16.47 3.43 1.81
C GLU A 211 15.49 4.26 2.63
N GLY A 212 15.98 5.35 3.22
CA GLY A 212 15.16 6.27 3.96
C GLY A 212 15.96 7.17 4.90
N PRO A 213 15.28 8.12 5.56
CA PRO A 213 15.94 9.15 6.36
C PRO A 213 16.74 8.61 7.55
N GLU A 214 16.40 7.41 8.04
CA GLU A 214 17.08 6.81 9.20
C GLU A 214 18.28 5.94 8.82
N LEU A 215 18.54 5.69 7.53
CA LEU A 215 19.53 4.72 7.08
C LEU A 215 20.94 4.99 7.64
N GLU A 216 21.40 6.23 7.58
CA GLU A 216 22.77 6.59 8.03
C GLU A 216 22.93 6.47 9.56
N ARG A 217 21.88 6.75 10.32
CA ARG A 217 21.88 6.53 11.77
C ARG A 217 21.97 5.03 12.07
N ILE A 218 21.09 4.25 11.46
CA ILE A 218 20.97 2.81 11.69
C ILE A 218 22.24 2.06 11.27
N ARG A 219 22.87 2.43 10.16
CA ARG A 219 24.16 1.84 9.73
C ARG A 219 25.27 2.03 10.76
N ARG A 220 25.34 3.21 11.39
CA ARG A 220 26.33 3.50 12.43
C ARG A 220 26.07 2.74 13.72
N GLU A 221 24.79 2.60 14.10
CA GLU A 221 24.38 1.91 15.33
C GLU A 221 24.45 0.37 15.21
N HIS A 222 24.32 -0.16 13.98
CA HIS A 222 24.27 -1.61 13.70
C HIS A 222 25.25 -2.03 12.58
N PRO A 223 26.58 -1.89 12.78
CA PRO A 223 27.58 -2.18 11.75
C PRO A 223 27.62 -3.66 11.32
N GLN A 224 27.07 -4.57 12.14
CA GLN A 224 26.98 -6.01 11.86
C GLN A 224 25.85 -6.37 10.89
N VAL A 225 24.93 -5.44 10.61
CA VAL A 225 23.77 -5.66 9.74
C VAL A 225 24.17 -5.47 8.28
N ARG A 226 23.66 -6.29 7.38
CA ARG A 226 23.86 -6.16 5.93
C ARG A 226 22.84 -5.22 5.31
N PHE A 227 23.28 -4.09 4.75
CA PHE A 227 22.43 -3.09 4.10
C PHE A 227 22.66 -3.12 2.58
N LEU A 228 21.61 -3.38 1.80
CA LEU A 228 21.68 -3.52 0.35
C LEU A 228 21.17 -2.30 -0.44
N GLY A 229 20.60 -1.30 0.23
CA GLY A 229 19.93 -0.20 -0.48
C GLY A 229 18.67 -0.64 -1.21
N VAL A 230 18.27 0.12 -2.25
CA VAL A 230 17.13 -0.21 -3.09
C VAL A 230 17.53 -1.25 -4.14
N LEU A 231 16.72 -2.27 -4.32
CA LEU A 231 16.95 -3.35 -5.29
C LEU A 231 15.87 -3.32 -6.38
N SER A 232 16.21 -3.83 -7.57
CA SER A 232 15.23 -4.20 -8.59
C SER A 232 14.33 -5.33 -8.10
N GLN A 233 13.16 -5.49 -8.71
CA GLN A 233 12.20 -6.52 -8.29
C GLN A 233 12.78 -7.95 -8.41
N ASP A 234 13.54 -8.21 -9.47
CA ASP A 234 14.20 -9.50 -9.65
C ASP A 234 15.22 -9.81 -8.56
N ARG A 235 16.08 -8.83 -8.25
CA ARG A 235 17.06 -8.97 -7.16
C ARG A 235 16.36 -9.09 -5.80
N LEU A 236 15.27 -8.38 -5.61
CA LEU A 236 14.46 -8.48 -4.40
C LEU A 236 13.84 -9.87 -4.24
N ALA A 237 13.34 -10.46 -5.33
CA ALA A 237 12.82 -11.83 -5.32
C ALA A 237 13.90 -12.87 -4.99
N GLU A 238 15.14 -12.67 -5.46
CA GLU A 238 16.28 -13.50 -5.06
C GLU A 238 16.56 -13.40 -3.56
N VAL A 239 16.59 -12.17 -3.04
CA VAL A 239 16.84 -11.93 -1.61
C VAL A 239 15.73 -12.54 -0.73
N TYR A 240 14.46 -12.39 -1.09
CA TYR A 240 13.37 -13.08 -0.39
C TYR A 240 13.52 -14.60 -0.44
N SER A 241 13.88 -15.15 -1.61
CA SER A 241 14.04 -16.59 -1.78
C SER A 241 15.20 -17.17 -0.96
N GLY A 242 16.25 -16.38 -0.74
CA GLY A 242 17.42 -16.77 0.05
C GLY A 242 17.31 -16.52 1.55
N ALA A 243 16.34 -15.73 2.01
CA ALA A 243 16.10 -15.45 3.43
C ALA A 243 15.31 -16.59 4.10
N ASP A 244 15.51 -16.78 5.40
CA ASP A 244 14.80 -17.79 6.19
C ASP A 244 13.51 -17.23 6.81
N VAL A 245 13.53 -15.97 7.24
CA VAL A 245 12.37 -15.28 7.79
C VAL A 245 12.33 -13.83 7.30
N PHE A 246 11.19 -13.41 6.80
CA PHE A 246 10.89 -12.01 6.55
C PHE A 246 10.33 -11.36 7.81
N VAL A 247 11.02 -10.37 8.35
CA VAL A 247 10.61 -9.67 9.57
C VAL A 247 9.93 -8.35 9.23
N PHE A 248 8.68 -8.19 9.69
CA PHE A 248 7.88 -7.00 9.45
C PHE A 248 7.56 -6.29 10.79
N PRO A 249 8.43 -5.36 11.24
CA PRO A 249 8.30 -4.73 12.55
C PRO A 249 7.35 -3.54 12.55
N SER A 250 6.78 -3.14 11.41
CA SER A 250 5.87 -2.00 11.29
C SER A 250 4.56 -2.23 12.04
N ARG A 251 4.05 -1.16 12.67
CA ARG A 251 2.76 -1.17 13.38
C ARG A 251 1.68 -0.31 12.69
N THR A 252 2.02 0.34 11.57
CA THR A 252 1.16 1.37 10.97
C THR A 252 0.80 1.13 9.50
N ASP A 253 1.21 0.02 8.93
CA ASP A 253 0.88 -0.31 7.54
C ASP A 253 -0.61 -0.71 7.39
N THR A 254 -1.19 -0.35 6.25
CA THR A 254 -2.58 -0.69 5.95
C THR A 254 -2.74 -2.07 5.30
N PHE A 255 -1.71 -2.55 4.60
CA PHE A 255 -1.67 -3.86 3.94
C PHE A 255 -0.27 -4.50 4.01
N GLY A 256 0.76 -3.83 3.45
CA GLY A 256 2.12 -4.35 3.36
C GLY A 256 2.34 -5.26 2.15
N LEU A 257 2.53 -4.67 0.95
CA LEU A 257 2.84 -5.44 -0.28
C LEU A 257 4.03 -6.38 -0.10
N VAL A 258 5.03 -5.96 0.66
CA VAL A 258 6.25 -6.75 0.97
C VAL A 258 5.95 -8.07 1.68
N LEU A 259 4.82 -8.16 2.41
CA LEU A 259 4.37 -9.41 3.05
C LEU A 259 4.04 -10.47 1.99
N ILE A 260 3.20 -10.10 1.00
CA ILE A 260 2.80 -11.04 -0.05
C ILE A 260 3.94 -11.35 -1.04
N GLU A 261 4.90 -10.43 -1.21
CA GLU A 261 6.12 -10.65 -1.98
C GLU A 261 7.03 -11.70 -1.31
N ALA A 262 7.27 -11.54 -0.01
CA ALA A 262 8.04 -12.51 0.79
C ALA A 262 7.38 -13.89 0.75
N LEU A 263 6.07 -13.96 1.01
CA LEU A 263 5.30 -15.20 0.96
C LEU A 263 5.36 -15.87 -0.42
N ALA A 264 5.22 -15.10 -1.50
CA ALA A 264 5.29 -15.60 -2.86
C ALA A 264 6.66 -16.23 -3.19
N CYS A 265 7.74 -15.68 -2.62
CA CYS A 265 9.09 -16.24 -2.72
C CYS A 265 9.37 -17.38 -1.73
N GLY A 266 8.38 -17.80 -0.95
CA GLY A 266 8.52 -18.86 0.03
C GLY A 266 9.25 -18.44 1.30
N CYS A 267 9.28 -17.15 1.63
CA CYS A 267 9.85 -16.65 2.87
C CYS A 267 8.74 -16.46 3.92
N PRO A 268 8.71 -17.25 5.01
CA PRO A 268 7.75 -17.09 6.10
C PRO A 268 7.89 -15.74 6.78
N VAL A 269 6.79 -15.22 7.30
CA VAL A 269 6.72 -13.89 7.90
C VAL A 269 6.72 -13.96 9.42
N ALA A 270 7.45 -13.04 10.06
CA ALA A 270 7.34 -12.72 11.48
C ALA A 270 6.91 -11.25 11.63
N ALA A 271 5.81 -11.00 12.34
CA ALA A 271 5.28 -9.65 12.48
C ALA A 271 4.51 -9.46 13.80
N TYR A 272 4.22 -8.21 14.14
CA TYR A 272 3.25 -7.89 15.19
C TYR A 272 1.81 -8.20 14.73
N PRO A 273 0.88 -8.54 15.66
CA PRO A 273 -0.53 -8.79 15.36
C PRO A 273 -1.31 -7.48 15.14
N VAL A 274 -0.92 -6.72 14.13
CA VAL A 274 -1.49 -5.41 13.79
C VAL A 274 -2.09 -5.43 12.39
N THR A 275 -2.79 -4.36 12.04
CA THR A 275 -3.33 -4.14 10.68
C THR A 275 -2.28 -4.38 9.60
N GLY A 276 -2.66 -5.02 8.53
CA GLY A 276 -1.78 -5.52 7.49
C GLY A 276 -1.40 -6.98 7.76
N PRO A 277 -0.48 -7.29 8.68
CA PRO A 277 -0.15 -8.68 9.02
C PRO A 277 -1.36 -9.53 9.42
N VAL A 278 -2.28 -9.04 10.26
CA VAL A 278 -3.50 -9.78 10.66
C VAL A 278 -4.39 -10.09 9.45
N ASP A 279 -4.53 -9.15 8.51
CA ASP A 279 -5.36 -9.36 7.32
C ASP A 279 -4.68 -10.20 6.24
N VAL A 280 -3.35 -10.10 6.12
CA VAL A 280 -2.58 -10.82 5.09
C VAL A 280 -2.25 -12.25 5.53
N ILE A 281 -1.90 -12.46 6.78
CA ILE A 281 -1.48 -13.76 7.32
C ILE A 281 -2.60 -14.40 8.11
N GLY A 282 -3.21 -13.68 9.08
CA GLY A 282 -4.23 -14.21 9.96
C GLY A 282 -3.74 -15.48 10.67
N ASP A 283 -4.55 -16.53 10.62
CA ASP A 283 -4.24 -17.85 11.19
C ASP A 283 -3.57 -18.80 10.18
N ALA A 284 -3.18 -18.30 9.00
CA ALA A 284 -2.55 -19.16 8.00
C ALA A 284 -1.15 -19.61 8.45
N PRO A 285 -0.77 -20.88 8.19
CA PRO A 285 0.54 -21.40 8.56
C PRO A 285 1.65 -20.88 7.63
N ALA A 286 1.65 -19.58 7.33
CA ALA A 286 2.56 -18.89 6.43
C ALA A 286 3.42 -17.84 7.14
N GLY A 287 3.12 -17.56 8.40
CA GLY A 287 3.85 -16.62 9.25
C GLY A 287 3.46 -16.77 10.72
N VAL A 288 4.10 -16.00 11.57
CA VAL A 288 3.80 -15.92 13.01
C VAL A 288 3.57 -14.47 13.40
N LEU A 289 2.44 -14.23 14.05
CA LEU A 289 2.07 -12.93 14.59
C LEU A 289 2.16 -12.99 16.12
N ASP A 290 3.04 -12.18 16.72
CA ASP A 290 3.22 -12.12 18.16
C ASP A 290 3.63 -10.70 18.60
N GLU A 291 3.20 -10.27 19.78
CA GLU A 291 3.66 -9.02 20.40
C GLU A 291 5.14 -9.12 20.81
N ASP A 292 5.66 -10.31 21.09
CA ASP A 292 7.11 -10.58 21.14
C ASP A 292 7.63 -10.91 19.75
N LEU A 293 8.16 -9.90 19.06
CA LEU A 293 8.70 -10.05 17.72
C LEU A 293 9.87 -11.06 17.66
N ARG A 294 10.63 -11.23 18.76
CA ARG A 294 11.69 -12.24 18.83
C ARG A 294 11.10 -13.64 18.80
N ALA A 295 10.07 -13.87 19.61
CA ALA A 295 9.35 -15.16 19.62
C ALA A 295 8.75 -15.44 18.23
N ALA A 296 8.13 -14.44 17.57
CA ALA A 296 7.63 -14.57 16.22
C ALA A 296 8.73 -14.99 15.23
N CYS A 297 9.90 -14.34 15.27
CA CYS A 297 11.04 -14.65 14.40
C CYS A 297 11.52 -16.10 14.57
N LEU A 298 11.69 -16.55 15.80
CA LEU A 298 12.18 -17.90 16.09
C LEU A 298 11.15 -18.98 15.74
N ALA A 299 9.87 -18.71 15.94
CA ALA A 299 8.79 -19.63 15.56
C ALA A 299 8.61 -19.72 14.04
N ALA A 300 8.76 -18.60 13.32
CA ALA A 300 8.66 -18.54 11.85
C ALA A 300 9.72 -19.41 11.14
N LEU A 301 10.89 -19.64 11.75
CA LEU A 301 11.91 -20.56 11.24
C LEU A 301 11.43 -22.00 11.05
N ARG A 302 10.38 -22.40 11.75
CA ARG A 302 9.82 -23.76 11.68
C ARG A 302 8.74 -23.91 10.63
N ILE A 303 8.35 -22.82 9.96
CA ILE A 303 7.29 -22.84 8.95
C ILE A 303 7.87 -23.36 7.63
N PRO A 304 7.29 -24.42 7.04
CA PRO A 304 7.70 -24.88 5.71
C PRO A 304 7.48 -23.79 4.66
N ARG A 305 8.52 -23.52 3.84
CA ARG A 305 8.48 -22.49 2.78
C ARG A 305 7.28 -22.66 1.82
N GLN A 306 6.89 -23.90 1.55
CA GLN A 306 5.73 -24.23 0.72
C GLN A 306 4.39 -23.69 1.26
N ASN A 307 4.26 -23.54 2.57
CA ASN A 307 3.06 -22.96 3.18
C ASN A 307 2.92 -21.47 2.83
N ALA A 308 4.04 -20.74 2.86
CA ALA A 308 4.09 -19.34 2.45
C ALA A 308 3.68 -19.19 0.98
N VAL A 309 4.24 -20.02 0.09
CA VAL A 309 3.90 -20.01 -1.35
C VAL A 309 2.44 -20.35 -1.58
N ALA A 310 1.92 -21.38 -0.91
CA ALA A 310 0.52 -21.79 -1.05
C ALA A 310 -0.43 -20.66 -0.63
N HIS A 311 -0.11 -19.99 0.47
CA HIS A 311 -0.90 -18.87 0.97
C HIS A 311 -0.85 -17.65 0.05
N ALA A 312 0.31 -17.33 -0.55
CA ALA A 312 0.47 -16.20 -1.45
C ALA A 312 -0.38 -16.29 -2.72
N ARG A 313 -0.76 -17.50 -3.18
CA ARG A 313 -1.51 -17.74 -4.42
C ARG A 313 -2.87 -17.03 -4.46
N GLN A 314 -3.46 -16.71 -3.32
CA GLN A 314 -4.73 -15.98 -3.27
C GLN A 314 -4.59 -14.50 -3.60
N PHE A 315 -3.37 -13.92 -3.51
CA PHE A 315 -3.10 -12.51 -3.74
C PHE A 315 -2.61 -12.29 -5.17
N THR A 316 -3.54 -12.20 -6.12
CA THR A 316 -3.21 -11.94 -7.53
C THR A 316 -3.66 -10.55 -7.96
N TRP A 317 -2.87 -9.89 -8.82
CA TRP A 317 -3.27 -8.60 -9.40
C TRP A 317 -4.53 -8.72 -10.25
N GLN A 318 -4.75 -9.85 -10.88
CA GLN A 318 -5.97 -10.10 -11.63
C GLN A 318 -7.20 -10.03 -10.73
N ARG A 319 -7.19 -10.72 -9.59
CA ARG A 319 -8.29 -10.68 -8.63
C ARG A 319 -8.46 -9.27 -8.03
N ALA A 320 -7.38 -8.59 -7.68
CA ALA A 320 -7.43 -7.24 -7.14
C ALA A 320 -7.98 -6.24 -8.17
N THR A 321 -7.59 -6.35 -9.45
CA THR A 321 -8.12 -5.49 -10.52
C THR A 321 -9.60 -5.77 -10.80
N SER A 322 -10.02 -7.05 -10.80
CA SER A 322 -11.45 -7.38 -10.97
C SER A 322 -12.30 -6.82 -9.84
N GLN A 323 -11.84 -6.88 -8.59
CA GLN A 323 -12.52 -6.22 -7.46
C GLN A 323 -12.62 -4.70 -7.67
N PHE A 324 -11.52 -4.07 -8.08
CA PHE A 324 -11.49 -2.64 -8.35
C PHE A 324 -12.49 -2.26 -9.43
N LEU A 325 -12.47 -2.93 -10.58
CA LEU A 325 -13.38 -2.67 -11.70
C LEU A 325 -14.84 -2.86 -11.30
N LEU A 326 -15.16 -3.93 -10.58
CA LEU A 326 -16.51 -4.18 -10.07
C LEU A 326 -17.03 -3.00 -9.22
N HIS A 327 -16.20 -2.48 -8.31
CA HIS A 327 -16.61 -1.35 -7.48
C HIS A 327 -16.74 -0.04 -8.27
N LEU A 328 -15.93 0.15 -9.32
CA LEU A 328 -16.09 1.29 -10.22
C LEU A 328 -17.41 1.18 -11.02
N GLN A 329 -17.75 0.01 -11.51
CA GLN A 329 -19.01 -0.26 -12.22
C GLN A 329 -20.21 0.01 -11.30
N GLN A 330 -20.19 -0.52 -10.08
CA GLN A 330 -21.22 -0.25 -9.06
C GLN A 330 -21.37 1.24 -8.75
N ALA A 331 -20.25 1.97 -8.73
CA ALA A 331 -20.28 3.42 -8.50
C ALA A 331 -20.82 4.19 -9.72
N ALA A 332 -20.57 3.70 -10.94
CA ALA A 332 -21.05 4.32 -12.18
C ALA A 332 -22.55 4.09 -12.42
N GLU A 333 -23.14 3.02 -11.89
CA GLU A 333 -24.57 2.77 -11.97
C GLU A 333 -25.35 3.93 -11.32
N LYS A 334 -26.32 4.49 -12.05
CA LYS A 334 -27.22 5.47 -11.45
C LYS A 334 -28.04 4.77 -10.35
N PRO A 335 -28.21 5.39 -9.16
CA PRO A 335 -29.15 4.85 -8.20
C PRO A 335 -30.51 4.69 -8.90
N ALA A 336 -31.12 3.51 -8.74
CA ALA A 336 -32.47 3.28 -9.23
C ALA A 336 -33.36 4.44 -8.74
N PRO A 337 -34.24 4.98 -9.60
CA PRO A 337 -35.15 6.02 -9.16
C PRO A 337 -35.91 5.46 -7.95
N THR A 338 -35.75 6.10 -6.80
CA THR A 338 -36.57 5.81 -5.63
C THR A 338 -38.00 6.04 -6.08
N GLY A 339 -38.73 4.94 -6.34
CA GLY A 339 -40.13 5.01 -6.66
C GLY A 339 -40.82 5.81 -5.56
N VAL A 340 -41.29 6.99 -5.93
CA VAL A 340 -42.30 7.71 -5.14
C VAL A 340 -43.55 6.91 -5.40
N GLU A 341 -43.88 5.99 -4.50
CA GLU A 341 -45.24 5.49 -4.41
C GLU A 341 -46.11 6.68 -4.01
N ALA A 342 -47.03 7.02 -4.93
CA ALA A 342 -48.06 8.02 -4.75
C ALA A 342 -49.15 7.53 -3.81
#